data_572441cf71b72934185346a6667383e8
#
_entry.id   572441cf71b72934185346a6667383e8
#
_cell.length_a   1.000
_cell.length_b   1.000
_cell.length_c   1.000
_cell.angle_alpha   90.00
_cell.angle_beta   90.00
_cell.angle_gamma   90.00
#
_symmetry.space_group_name_H-M   'P 1'
#
loop_
_entity.id
_entity.type
_entity.pdbx_description
1 polymer ?
#
loop_
_entity_poly.entity_id
_entity_poly.type
_entity_poly.pdbx_seq_one_letter_code
_entity_poly.pdbx_strand_id
1 'polypeptide(L)'
;MVSRLQPGAVVKTFVRIITTQSRHECLVYCHYEGIEMTIADNTFPSWLTSWVQSENILLWGAADLRGFSTPYDTNGQRFPFAISWAIPMNPLIMANIQHGPDQAYADEYARVNVRINELAEDLTVKIRDNGFQARPLAASERTDPVTVKGDFPHKTAATRAGLGWIGRNCQLVTRTLGPWIRLGTVFTDLPLPCVLPIERSYCGRCTRCVDACPAGALKGAAWHPGLPRENMLDVQACDSWKTEHYFQYHKGHVCGICSAVCPYGLKGLQHPIISERTPL
;
A
#
# COMPACT_ATOMS: atom_id res chain seq x y z
N MET A 1 -0.21 49.15 26.00
CA MET A 1 0.52 49.19 24.72
C MET A 1 0.45 47.78 24.13
N VAL A 2 -0.38 47.61 23.12
CA VAL A 2 -0.61 46.32 22.44
C VAL A 2 0.21 46.39 21.15
N SER A 3 1.25 45.58 21.03
CA SER A 3 2.00 45.46 19.78
C SER A 3 1.42 44.32 18.94
N ARG A 4 0.95 44.68 17.76
CA ARG A 4 0.44 43.79 16.71
C ARG A 4 1.59 42.94 16.15
N LEU A 5 1.40 41.61 16.12
CA LEU A 5 2.21 40.70 15.31
C LEU A 5 1.71 40.72 13.87
N GLN A 6 2.63 40.90 12.94
CA GLN A 6 2.37 40.86 11.48
C GLN A 6 2.31 39.40 10.99
N PRO A 7 1.48 39.08 10.00
CA PRO A 7 1.46 37.77 9.34
C PRO A 7 2.48 37.76 8.18
N GLY A 8 3.33 36.75 8.11
CA GLY A 8 4.19 36.53 6.94
C GLY A 8 5.61 36.06 7.23
N ALA A 9 5.77 34.93 7.92
CA ALA A 9 7.04 34.23 7.91
C ALA A 9 6.91 32.93 7.09
N VAL A 10 7.43 32.98 5.86
CA VAL A 10 7.64 31.78 5.04
C VAL A 10 8.80 31.00 5.67
N VAL A 11 8.49 29.89 6.34
CA VAL A 11 9.50 28.99 6.88
C VAL A 11 10.07 28.17 5.72
N LYS A 12 11.30 28.46 5.32
CA LYS A 12 12.06 27.62 4.38
C LYS A 12 12.55 26.38 5.12
N THR A 13 11.91 25.25 4.86
CA THR A 13 12.40 23.96 5.34
C THR A 13 13.64 23.56 4.56
N PHE A 14 14.80 23.59 5.19
CA PHE A 14 16.04 23.05 4.62
C PHE A 14 16.11 21.55 4.94
N VAL A 15 15.90 20.73 3.92
CA VAL A 15 16.21 19.30 3.98
C VAL A 15 17.68 19.12 3.62
N ARG A 16 18.51 18.79 4.59
CA ARG A 16 19.90 18.41 4.35
C ARG A 16 19.98 16.90 4.26
N ILE A 17 20.06 16.37 3.04
CA ILE A 17 20.32 14.95 2.80
C ILE A 17 21.83 14.74 3.00
N ILE A 18 22.22 14.05 4.08
CA ILE A 18 23.58 13.56 4.26
C ILE A 18 23.57 12.09 3.87
N THR A 19 24.06 11.77 2.67
CA THR A 19 24.32 10.39 2.26
C THR A 19 25.68 9.98 2.80
N THR A 20 25.72 9.15 3.81
CA THR A 20 26.91 8.38 4.16
C THR A 20 26.82 7.01 3.50
N GLN A 21 27.84 6.68 2.71
CA GLN A 21 28.02 5.36 2.11
C GLN A 21 28.40 4.34 3.20
N SER A 22 27.40 3.82 3.90
CA SER A 22 27.53 2.53 4.59
C SER A 22 26.17 1.86 4.60
N ARG A 23 26.19 0.55 4.35
CA ARG A 23 25.03 -0.31 4.19
C ARG A 23 24.16 -0.25 5.45
N HIS A 24 22.84 0.04 5.27
CA HIS A 24 21.75 -0.12 6.26
C HIS A 24 21.35 1.05 7.18
N GLU A 25 21.61 2.30 6.86
CA GLU A 25 21.01 3.41 7.63
C GLU A 25 20.34 4.43 6.71
N CYS A 26 19.01 4.45 6.71
CA CYS A 26 18.22 5.51 6.09
C CYS A 26 17.73 6.45 7.21
N LEU A 27 18.49 7.50 7.50
CA LEU A 27 18.12 8.54 8.47
C LEU A 27 17.20 9.56 7.77
N VAL A 28 15.95 9.61 8.16
CA VAL A 28 15.01 10.67 7.76
C VAL A 28 14.55 11.45 8.98
N TYR A 29 14.91 12.72 9.05
CA TYR A 29 14.46 13.64 10.10
C TYR A 29 13.10 14.23 9.72
N CYS A 30 12.08 14.06 10.57
CA CYS A 30 10.86 14.84 10.53
C CYS A 30 10.84 15.84 11.67
N HIS A 31 10.96 17.15 11.37
CA HIS A 31 10.65 18.22 12.33
C HIS A 31 9.19 18.62 12.20
N TYR A 32 8.45 18.54 13.30
CA TYR A 32 7.14 19.16 13.44
C TYR A 32 7.14 20.07 14.67
N GLU A 33 6.59 21.29 14.51
CA GLU A 33 6.59 22.32 15.55
C GLU A 33 5.81 21.89 16.80
N GLY A 34 6.46 21.93 17.95
CA GLY A 34 5.81 22.04 19.27
C GLY A 34 5.69 20.78 20.09
N ILE A 35 6.20 19.61 19.67
CA ILE A 35 6.35 18.44 20.54
C ILE A 35 7.79 17.95 20.44
N GLU A 36 8.62 18.21 21.44
CA GLU A 36 9.87 17.49 21.65
C GLU A 36 9.54 16.03 21.98
N MET A 37 9.34 15.22 20.96
CA MET A 37 9.51 13.78 21.11
C MET A 37 11.02 13.53 21.00
N THR A 38 11.65 13.25 22.11
CA THR A 38 12.96 12.61 22.15
C THR A 38 12.77 11.22 21.55
N ILE A 39 12.85 11.12 20.20
CA ILE A 39 12.99 9.83 19.53
C ILE A 39 14.44 9.43 19.78
N ALA A 40 14.67 8.73 20.88
CA ALA A 40 15.86 7.94 21.04
C ALA A 40 15.80 6.88 19.95
N ASP A 41 16.75 6.94 19.02
CA ASP A 41 16.92 6.03 17.91
C ASP A 41 15.75 5.97 16.88
N ASN A 42 15.97 6.63 15.74
CA ASN A 42 15.11 6.65 14.55
C ASN A 42 15.13 5.28 13.82
N THR A 43 15.10 4.18 14.57
CA THR A 43 15.18 2.81 14.10
C THR A 43 13.92 2.05 14.46
N PHE A 44 13.51 1.14 13.58
CA PHE A 44 12.43 0.22 13.90
C PHE A 44 12.84 -0.69 15.08
N PRO A 45 11.88 -1.10 15.93
CA PRO A 45 12.16 -2.08 16.97
C PRO A 45 12.80 -3.34 16.38
N SER A 46 13.83 -3.87 17.07
CA SER A 46 14.59 -5.05 16.57
C SER A 46 13.72 -6.28 16.36
N TRP A 47 12.72 -6.48 17.22
CA TRP A 47 11.77 -7.58 17.07
C TRP A 47 10.94 -7.46 15.78
N LEU A 48 10.57 -6.22 15.35
CA LEU A 48 9.82 -5.98 14.13
C LEU A 48 10.68 -6.25 12.89
N THR A 49 11.92 -5.78 12.89
CA THR A 49 12.84 -6.04 11.77
C THR A 49 13.19 -7.53 11.66
N SER A 50 13.38 -8.22 12.78
CA SER A 50 13.60 -9.66 12.80
C SER A 50 12.39 -10.43 12.29
N TRP A 51 11.18 -10.02 12.68
CA TRP A 51 9.94 -10.62 12.17
C TRP A 51 9.79 -10.43 10.66
N VAL A 52 10.00 -9.23 10.15
CA VAL A 52 9.95 -8.97 8.71
C VAL A 52 10.94 -9.84 7.94
N GLN A 53 12.14 -10.03 8.48
CA GLN A 53 13.17 -10.89 7.88
C GLN A 53 12.78 -12.37 7.91
N SER A 54 12.26 -12.88 9.06
CA SER A 54 11.83 -14.27 9.19
C SER A 54 10.67 -14.62 8.26
N GLU A 55 9.76 -13.66 8.03
CA GLU A 55 8.61 -13.81 7.13
C GLU A 55 8.95 -13.53 5.66
N ASN A 56 10.20 -13.18 5.35
CA ASN A 56 10.68 -12.86 4.02
C ASN A 56 9.88 -11.72 3.34
N ILE A 57 9.45 -10.72 4.11
CA ILE A 57 8.73 -9.55 3.58
C ILE A 57 9.75 -8.57 3.00
N LEU A 58 9.81 -8.47 1.68
CA LEU A 58 10.81 -7.65 0.98
C LEU A 58 10.43 -6.19 0.87
N LEU A 59 9.15 -5.89 0.90
CA LEU A 59 8.62 -4.54 0.69
C LEU A 59 7.64 -4.20 1.81
N TRP A 60 8.05 -3.34 2.71
CA TRP A 60 7.27 -2.92 3.87
C TRP A 60 7.70 -1.54 4.37
N GLY A 61 6.89 -0.93 5.24
CA GLY A 61 7.21 0.34 5.87
C GLY A 61 6.14 0.77 6.85
N ALA A 62 6.43 1.84 7.59
CA ALA A 62 5.49 2.47 8.51
C ALA A 62 4.83 3.70 7.88
N ALA A 63 3.54 3.83 8.11
CA ALA A 63 2.70 4.93 7.64
C ALA A 63 2.30 5.83 8.81
N ASP A 64 2.53 7.13 8.69
CA ASP A 64 1.88 8.14 9.51
C ASP A 64 0.46 8.36 8.97
N LEU A 65 -0.55 8.00 9.78
CA LEU A 65 -1.96 8.10 9.45
C LEU A 65 -2.70 9.12 10.32
N ARG A 66 -1.99 9.97 11.04
CA ARG A 66 -2.59 11.07 11.79
C ARG A 66 -3.36 11.98 10.83
N GLY A 67 -4.58 12.34 11.21
CA GLY A 67 -5.50 13.10 10.35
C GLY A 67 -6.30 12.25 9.35
N PHE A 68 -6.08 10.94 9.26
CA PHE A 68 -6.90 10.02 8.47
C PHE A 68 -8.01 9.40 9.31
N SER A 69 -9.10 8.99 8.64
CA SER A 69 -10.20 8.25 9.28
C SER A 69 -9.86 6.77 9.47
N THR A 70 -8.85 6.51 10.29
CA THR A 70 -8.45 5.15 10.68
C THR A 70 -9.49 4.52 11.62
N PRO A 71 -9.51 3.19 11.80
CA PRO A 71 -10.29 2.54 12.84
C PRO A 71 -9.96 3.08 14.24
N TYR A 72 -10.86 2.84 15.18
CA TYR A 72 -10.65 3.17 16.59
C TYR A 72 -9.96 2.01 17.31
N ASP A 73 -9.14 2.36 18.29
CA ASP A 73 -8.56 1.45 19.27
C ASP A 73 -9.57 1.14 20.40
N THR A 74 -9.13 0.37 21.41
CA THR A 74 -9.98 0.01 22.56
C THR A 74 -10.29 1.18 23.50
N ASN A 75 -9.55 2.29 23.40
CA ASN A 75 -9.74 3.52 24.16
C ASN A 75 -10.62 4.55 23.42
N GLY A 76 -11.13 4.19 22.24
CA GLY A 76 -11.93 5.09 21.41
C GLY A 76 -11.09 6.16 20.68
N GLN A 77 -9.78 5.96 20.54
CA GLN A 77 -8.89 6.83 19.78
C GLN A 77 -8.59 6.23 18.41
N ARG A 78 -8.37 7.08 17.41
CA ARG A 78 -7.97 6.60 16.09
C ARG A 78 -6.51 6.18 16.08
N PHE A 79 -6.20 5.04 15.44
CA PHE A 79 -4.83 4.60 15.29
C PHE A 79 -4.00 5.63 14.50
N PRO A 80 -2.90 6.13 15.09
CA PRO A 80 -2.05 7.15 14.44
C PRO A 80 -1.11 6.60 13.37
N PHE A 81 -0.79 5.31 13.45
CA PHE A 81 0.18 4.65 12.56
C PHE A 81 -0.35 3.36 11.98
N ALA A 82 0.31 2.89 10.93
CA ALA A 82 0.16 1.53 10.43
C ALA A 82 1.48 0.99 9.92
N ILE A 83 1.64 -0.33 10.00
CA ILE A 83 2.67 -1.07 9.26
C ILE A 83 2.00 -1.61 8.00
N SER A 84 2.58 -1.32 6.84
CA SER A 84 2.08 -1.80 5.55
C SER A 84 3.16 -2.58 4.81
N TRP A 85 2.76 -3.64 4.14
CA TRP A 85 3.66 -4.48 3.33
C TRP A 85 3.00 -4.96 2.05
N ALA A 86 3.83 -5.43 1.13
CA ALA A 86 3.39 -6.00 -0.14
C ALA A 86 3.94 -7.42 -0.31
N ILE A 87 3.07 -8.35 -0.66
CA ILE A 87 3.41 -9.72 -1.05
C ILE A 87 3.31 -9.82 -2.58
N PRO A 88 4.38 -10.27 -3.27
CA PRO A 88 4.35 -10.45 -4.71
C PRO A 88 3.40 -11.59 -5.11
N MET A 89 2.69 -11.39 -6.20
CA MET A 89 1.97 -12.43 -6.94
C MET A 89 2.94 -13.19 -7.84
N ASN A 90 2.64 -14.44 -8.15
CA ASN A 90 3.45 -15.20 -9.10
C ASN A 90 3.52 -14.48 -10.46
N PRO A 91 4.72 -14.12 -10.94
CA PRO A 91 4.89 -13.30 -12.12
C PRO A 91 4.46 -14.00 -13.41
N LEU A 92 4.60 -15.33 -13.50
CA LEU A 92 4.16 -16.10 -14.67
C LEU A 92 2.63 -16.12 -14.77
N ILE A 93 1.95 -16.29 -13.64
CA ILE A 93 0.48 -16.21 -13.57
C ILE A 93 0.02 -14.81 -13.97
N MET A 94 0.65 -13.76 -13.40
CA MET A 94 0.29 -12.38 -13.72
C MET A 94 0.52 -12.02 -15.19
N ALA A 95 1.55 -12.55 -15.82
CA ALA A 95 1.83 -12.31 -17.23
C ALA A 95 0.78 -12.94 -18.16
N ASN A 96 0.15 -14.04 -17.74
CA ASN A 96 -0.81 -14.80 -18.56
C ASN A 96 -2.21 -14.18 -18.61
N ILE A 97 -2.57 -13.37 -17.62
CA ILE A 97 -3.94 -12.85 -17.49
C ILE A 97 -4.18 -11.49 -18.18
N GLN A 98 -3.40 -11.17 -19.24
CA GLN A 98 -3.56 -9.89 -19.96
C GLN A 98 -4.90 -9.78 -20.70
N HIS A 99 -5.56 -10.91 -21.00
CA HIS A 99 -6.86 -10.98 -21.68
C HIS A 99 -8.00 -11.47 -20.79
N GLY A 100 -7.72 -11.77 -19.53
CA GLY A 100 -8.73 -12.21 -18.56
C GLY A 100 -8.12 -13.12 -17.50
N PRO A 101 -8.80 -13.27 -16.35
CA PRO A 101 -8.37 -14.20 -15.31
C PRO A 101 -8.57 -15.64 -15.74
N ASP A 102 -7.76 -16.53 -15.17
CA ASP A 102 -7.90 -17.98 -15.20
C ASP A 102 -7.98 -18.56 -13.79
N GLN A 103 -8.13 -19.88 -13.67
CA GLN A 103 -8.20 -20.54 -12.38
C GLN A 103 -6.89 -20.38 -11.59
N ALA A 104 -5.74 -20.44 -12.25
CA ALA A 104 -4.43 -20.27 -11.60
C ALA A 104 -4.30 -18.88 -10.94
N TYR A 105 -4.82 -17.84 -11.59
CA TYR A 105 -4.85 -16.50 -10.99
C TYR A 105 -5.84 -16.41 -9.82
N ALA A 106 -7.01 -17.02 -9.92
CA ALA A 106 -7.98 -17.03 -8.83
C ALA A 106 -7.42 -17.74 -7.59
N ASP A 107 -6.74 -18.87 -7.77
CA ASP A 107 -6.11 -19.64 -6.71
C ASP A 107 -4.93 -18.88 -6.08
N GLU A 108 -4.07 -18.27 -6.91
CA GLU A 108 -2.97 -17.43 -6.45
C GLU A 108 -3.48 -16.22 -5.65
N TYR A 109 -4.53 -15.56 -6.13
CA TYR A 109 -5.18 -14.45 -5.45
C TYR A 109 -5.68 -14.86 -4.06
N ALA A 110 -6.37 -16.00 -3.96
CA ALA A 110 -6.86 -16.54 -2.70
C ALA A 110 -5.71 -16.90 -1.75
N ARG A 111 -4.71 -17.63 -2.25
CA ARG A 111 -3.52 -18.04 -1.51
C ARG A 111 -2.77 -16.85 -0.89
N VAL A 112 -2.53 -15.81 -1.69
CA VAL A 112 -1.81 -14.62 -1.20
C VAL A 112 -2.65 -13.83 -0.20
N ASN A 113 -3.96 -13.75 -0.35
CA ASN A 113 -4.84 -13.10 0.63
C ASN A 113 -4.85 -13.85 1.97
N VAL A 114 -4.88 -15.18 1.97
CA VAL A 114 -4.75 -15.99 3.19
C VAL A 114 -3.43 -15.66 3.88
N ARG A 115 -2.32 -15.69 3.14
CA ARG A 115 -1.01 -15.36 3.69
C ARG A 115 -0.93 -13.95 4.29
N ILE A 116 -1.56 -12.96 3.66
CA ILE A 116 -1.63 -11.59 4.18
C ILE A 116 -2.39 -11.54 5.51
N ASN A 117 -3.50 -12.25 5.61
CA ASN A 117 -4.30 -12.28 6.83
C ASN A 117 -3.54 -12.98 7.97
N GLU A 118 -2.87 -14.11 7.70
CA GLU A 118 -2.01 -14.79 8.69
C GLU A 118 -0.90 -13.87 9.21
N LEU A 119 -0.20 -13.18 8.31
CA LEU A 119 0.83 -12.20 8.67
C LEU A 119 0.26 -11.03 9.49
N ALA A 120 -0.93 -10.56 9.14
CA ALA A 120 -1.56 -9.45 9.85
C ALA A 120 -1.96 -9.84 11.27
N GLU A 121 -2.48 -11.04 11.47
CA GLU A 121 -2.82 -11.55 12.80
C GLU A 121 -1.56 -11.79 13.64
N ASP A 122 -0.53 -12.45 13.09
CA ASP A 122 0.74 -12.68 13.80
C ASP A 122 1.41 -11.36 14.21
N LEU A 123 1.50 -10.40 13.29
CA LEU A 123 2.04 -9.08 13.62
C LEU A 123 1.22 -8.35 14.68
N THR A 124 -0.10 -8.50 14.65
CA THR A 124 -1.01 -7.91 15.64
C THR A 124 -0.72 -8.46 17.03
N VAL A 125 -0.54 -9.78 17.15
CA VAL A 125 -0.16 -10.41 18.42
C VAL A 125 1.19 -9.88 18.91
N LYS A 126 2.20 -9.84 18.05
CA LYS A 126 3.55 -9.35 18.43
C LYS A 126 3.54 -7.88 18.88
N ILE A 127 2.77 -7.03 18.23
CA ILE A 127 2.63 -5.63 18.67
C ILE A 127 1.98 -5.56 20.05
N ARG A 128 0.94 -6.35 20.30
CA ARG A 128 0.24 -6.40 21.60
C ARG A 128 1.14 -6.95 22.71
N ASP A 129 1.92 -7.98 22.43
CA ASP A 129 2.90 -8.56 23.37
C ASP A 129 3.99 -7.57 23.77
N ASN A 130 4.25 -6.56 22.92
CA ASN A 130 5.16 -5.45 23.22
C ASN A 130 4.46 -4.24 23.86
N GLY A 131 3.21 -4.39 24.32
CA GLY A 131 2.48 -3.38 25.12
C GLY A 131 1.76 -2.31 24.31
N PHE A 132 1.61 -2.47 23.00
CA PHE A 132 0.90 -1.53 22.13
C PHE A 132 -0.42 -2.10 21.65
N GLN A 133 -1.32 -1.23 21.22
CA GLN A 133 -2.56 -1.63 20.59
C GLN A 133 -2.34 -1.86 19.09
N ALA A 134 -3.04 -2.84 18.53
CA ALA A 134 -3.00 -3.12 17.11
C ALA A 134 -4.33 -3.68 16.61
N ARG A 135 -4.64 -3.39 15.35
CA ARG A 135 -5.80 -3.93 14.64
C ARG A 135 -5.40 -4.32 13.21
N PRO A 136 -5.59 -5.58 12.80
CA PRO A 136 -5.36 -5.99 11.43
C PRO A 136 -6.42 -5.43 10.51
N LEU A 137 -6.06 -5.19 9.26
CA LEU A 137 -7.00 -4.89 8.17
C LEU A 137 -7.08 -6.11 7.26
N ALA A 138 -8.25 -6.72 7.16
CA ALA A 138 -8.44 -7.91 6.36
C ALA A 138 -8.24 -7.66 4.86
N ALA A 139 -7.55 -8.58 4.20
CA ALA A 139 -7.27 -8.48 2.78
C ALA A 139 -8.57 -8.62 1.96
N SER A 140 -8.84 -7.65 1.10
CA SER A 140 -9.97 -7.66 0.16
C SER A 140 -11.38 -7.70 0.78
N GLU A 141 -11.50 -7.38 2.04
CA GLU A 141 -12.80 -7.28 2.69
C GLU A 141 -13.60 -6.09 2.15
N ARG A 142 -14.89 -6.30 1.96
CA ARG A 142 -15.88 -5.30 1.57
C ARG A 142 -16.86 -5.11 2.72
N THR A 143 -16.72 -4.03 3.48
CA THR A 143 -17.64 -3.70 4.58
C THR A 143 -18.84 -2.91 4.09
N ASP A 144 -18.72 -2.23 2.95
CA ASP A 144 -19.82 -1.57 2.24
C ASP A 144 -19.96 -2.16 0.82
N PRO A 145 -20.90 -3.08 0.59
CA PRO A 145 -21.11 -3.69 -0.70
C PRO A 145 -21.71 -2.71 -1.73
N VAL A 146 -22.42 -1.67 -1.29
CA VAL A 146 -23.05 -0.69 -2.19
C VAL A 146 -21.99 0.20 -2.84
N THR A 147 -21.09 0.74 -2.05
CA THR A 147 -19.99 1.57 -2.57
C THR A 147 -18.74 0.76 -2.90
N VAL A 148 -18.75 -0.56 -2.67
CA VAL A 148 -17.62 -1.47 -2.90
C VAL A 148 -16.37 -0.95 -2.19
N LYS A 149 -16.50 -0.67 -0.89
CA LYS A 149 -15.44 -0.16 -0.01
C LYS A 149 -15.20 -1.11 1.16
N GLY A 150 -13.97 -1.16 1.64
CA GLY A 150 -13.60 -1.69 2.95
C GLY A 150 -13.46 -0.57 3.97
N ASP A 151 -13.18 -0.90 5.22
CA ASP A 151 -13.04 0.06 6.33
C ASP A 151 -11.95 1.11 6.07
N PHE A 152 -10.86 0.69 5.44
CA PHE A 152 -9.76 1.58 5.10
C PHE A 152 -9.02 1.07 3.84
N PRO A 153 -8.56 1.97 2.96
CA PRO A 153 -7.84 1.52 1.76
C PRO A 153 -6.38 1.14 2.09
N HIS A 154 -6.00 -0.13 1.98
CA HIS A 154 -4.59 -0.58 2.08
C HIS A 154 -3.64 0.30 1.24
N LYS A 155 -4.08 0.76 0.08
CA LYS A 155 -3.29 1.62 -0.81
C LYS A 155 -2.90 2.94 -0.16
N THR A 156 -3.76 3.50 0.68
CA THR A 156 -3.46 4.73 1.43
C THR A 156 -2.34 4.48 2.44
N ALA A 157 -2.44 3.42 3.25
CA ALA A 157 -1.35 3.04 4.16
C ALA A 157 -0.04 2.80 3.38
N ALA A 158 -0.10 2.08 2.26
CA ALA A 158 1.07 1.76 1.46
C ALA A 158 1.74 2.99 0.81
N THR A 159 0.98 3.98 0.33
CA THR A 159 1.57 5.24 -0.18
C THR A 159 2.17 6.07 0.94
N ARG A 160 1.56 6.08 2.12
CA ARG A 160 2.07 6.74 3.33
C ARG A 160 3.32 6.04 3.87
N ALA A 161 3.42 4.72 3.71
CA ALA A 161 4.60 3.92 4.05
C ALA A 161 5.71 3.96 2.97
N GLY A 162 5.56 4.76 1.91
CA GLY A 162 6.57 4.91 0.87
C GLY A 162 6.71 3.72 -0.10
N LEU A 163 5.79 2.76 -0.10
CA LEU A 163 5.90 1.53 -0.90
C LEU A 163 5.68 1.75 -2.39
N GLY A 164 4.90 2.76 -2.76
CA GLY A 164 4.56 3.03 -4.15
C GLY A 164 3.52 4.14 -4.29
N TRP A 165 3.03 4.32 -5.49
CA TRP A 165 2.00 5.30 -5.82
C TRP A 165 0.72 4.61 -6.30
N ILE A 166 -0.40 5.32 -6.30
CA ILE A 166 -1.61 4.84 -6.94
C ILE A 166 -1.50 5.11 -8.45
N GLY A 167 -1.54 4.03 -9.23
CA GLY A 167 -1.50 4.08 -10.69
C GLY A 167 -2.82 4.49 -11.31
N ARG A 168 -2.82 4.76 -12.64
CA ARG A 168 -4.05 5.03 -13.41
C ARG A 168 -5.05 3.87 -13.36
N ASN A 169 -4.58 2.66 -13.06
CA ASN A 169 -5.42 1.47 -12.80
C ASN A 169 -6.06 1.47 -11.39
N CYS A 170 -5.92 2.55 -10.63
CA CYS A 170 -6.41 2.65 -9.26
C CYS A 170 -5.84 1.58 -8.30
N GLN A 171 -4.70 0.94 -8.65
CA GLN A 171 -3.97 0.00 -7.81
C GLN A 171 -2.68 0.64 -7.29
N LEU A 172 -2.11 0.10 -6.19
CA LEU A 172 -0.75 0.46 -5.82
C LEU A 172 0.22 -0.06 -6.89
N VAL A 173 1.14 0.79 -7.31
CA VAL A 173 2.22 0.45 -8.23
C VAL A 173 3.54 0.70 -7.53
N THR A 174 4.37 -0.32 -7.41
CA THR A 174 5.74 -0.22 -6.87
C THR A 174 6.76 -0.10 -8.01
N ARG A 175 7.97 0.38 -7.70
CA ARG A 175 9.02 0.52 -8.72
C ARG A 175 9.53 -0.82 -9.23
N THR A 176 9.60 -1.82 -8.35
CA THR A 176 10.22 -3.13 -8.61
C THR A 176 9.22 -4.17 -9.13
N LEU A 177 8.02 -4.21 -8.54
CA LEU A 177 7.03 -5.27 -8.81
C LEU A 177 5.79 -4.74 -9.55
N GLY A 178 5.73 -3.43 -9.79
CA GLY A 178 4.53 -2.82 -10.36
C GLY A 178 3.30 -3.08 -9.48
N PRO A 179 2.13 -3.34 -10.09
CA PRO A 179 0.90 -3.69 -9.38
C PRO A 179 0.72 -5.21 -9.16
N TRP A 180 1.74 -6.03 -9.39
CA TRP A 180 1.69 -7.49 -9.23
C TRP A 180 1.93 -7.90 -7.79
N ILE A 181 1.21 -7.28 -6.90
CA ILE A 181 1.31 -7.41 -5.45
C ILE A 181 -0.06 -7.45 -4.81
N ARG A 182 -0.10 -7.99 -3.59
CA ARG A 182 -1.20 -7.82 -2.65
C ARG A 182 -0.69 -7.12 -1.40
N LEU A 183 -1.54 -6.34 -0.76
CA LEU A 183 -1.16 -5.46 0.36
C LEU A 183 -1.70 -5.99 1.68
N GLY A 184 -0.85 -5.96 2.71
CA GLY A 184 -1.24 -6.11 4.11
C GLY A 184 -1.09 -4.79 4.86
N THR A 185 -1.85 -4.65 5.95
CA THR A 185 -1.83 -3.48 6.82
C THR A 185 -2.25 -3.87 8.23
N VAL A 186 -1.49 -3.43 9.23
CA VAL A 186 -1.86 -3.48 10.65
C VAL A 186 -1.78 -2.08 11.20
N PHE A 187 -2.89 -1.59 11.76
CA PHE A 187 -2.94 -0.32 12.48
C PHE A 187 -2.35 -0.48 13.88
N THR A 188 -1.70 0.57 14.39
CA THR A 188 -1.09 0.53 15.72
C THR A 188 -0.92 1.94 16.31
N ASP A 189 -0.82 2.01 17.63
CA ASP A 189 -0.36 3.18 18.37
C ASP A 189 1.15 3.13 18.67
N LEU A 190 1.84 2.04 18.29
CA LEU A 190 3.30 1.93 18.37
C LEU A 190 3.94 3.08 17.60
N PRO A 191 4.74 3.97 18.25
CA PRO A 191 5.48 5.01 17.55
C PRO A 191 6.50 4.40 16.60
N LEU A 192 6.41 4.76 15.33
CA LEU A 192 7.24 4.18 14.27
C LEU A 192 7.94 5.27 13.46
N PRO A 193 9.17 5.05 13.02
CA PRO A 193 9.85 5.93 12.09
C PRO A 193 9.15 5.86 10.72
N CYS A 194 8.45 6.94 10.35
CA CYS A 194 7.73 7.01 9.09
C CYS A 194 8.56 7.74 8.03
N VAL A 195 8.57 7.19 6.82
CA VAL A 195 9.21 7.83 5.67
C VAL A 195 8.29 8.88 5.05
N LEU A 196 8.86 9.75 4.20
CA LEU A 196 8.05 10.69 3.41
C LEU A 196 7.11 9.91 2.49
N PRO A 197 5.82 10.27 2.46
CA PRO A 197 4.84 9.60 1.63
C PRO A 197 5.10 9.84 0.15
N ILE A 198 4.66 8.89 -0.69
CA ILE A 198 4.62 9.10 -2.12
C ILE A 198 3.30 9.79 -2.46
N GLU A 199 3.39 11.01 -2.99
CA GLU A 199 2.24 11.90 -3.22
C GLU A 199 1.96 12.19 -4.70
N ARG A 200 2.66 11.53 -5.60
CA ARG A 200 2.42 11.67 -7.04
C ARG A 200 2.46 10.34 -7.76
N SER A 201 1.70 10.25 -8.85
CA SER A 201 1.77 9.11 -9.76
C SER A 201 2.99 9.21 -10.67
N TYR A 202 3.69 8.09 -10.86
CA TYR A 202 4.80 7.96 -11.80
C TYR A 202 4.39 7.23 -13.09
N CYS A 203 3.11 7.11 -13.39
CA CYS A 203 2.62 6.51 -14.63
C CYS A 203 2.93 7.34 -15.89
N GLY A 204 3.26 8.63 -15.74
CA GLY A 204 3.54 9.51 -16.88
C GLY A 204 2.36 9.56 -17.87
N ARG A 205 2.66 9.37 -19.16
CA ARG A 205 1.67 9.35 -20.24
C ARG A 205 1.10 7.95 -20.53
N CYS A 206 1.52 6.92 -19.82
CA CYS A 206 1.10 5.54 -20.07
C CYS A 206 -0.40 5.35 -19.79
N THR A 207 -1.13 4.80 -20.75
CA THR A 207 -2.58 4.51 -20.67
C THR A 207 -2.90 3.02 -20.81
N ARG A 208 -1.91 2.12 -20.91
CA ARG A 208 -2.11 0.68 -21.21
C ARG A 208 -3.22 0.01 -20.37
N CYS A 209 -3.28 0.33 -19.07
CA CYS A 209 -4.32 -0.24 -18.20
C CYS A 209 -5.71 0.32 -18.49
N VAL A 210 -5.80 1.58 -18.95
CA VAL A 210 -7.05 2.23 -19.34
C VAL A 210 -7.56 1.59 -20.63
N ASP A 211 -6.68 1.50 -21.63
CA ASP A 211 -6.98 0.97 -22.97
C ASP A 211 -7.37 -0.52 -22.91
N ALA A 212 -6.76 -1.28 -21.99
CA ALA A 212 -7.03 -2.70 -21.82
C ALA A 212 -8.24 -3.01 -20.91
N CYS A 213 -8.88 -2.01 -20.30
CA CYS A 213 -9.98 -2.26 -19.38
C CYS A 213 -11.25 -2.67 -20.16
N PRO A 214 -11.72 -3.94 -20.06
CA PRO A 214 -12.86 -4.41 -20.86
C PRO A 214 -14.18 -3.75 -20.43
N ALA A 215 -14.28 -3.28 -19.19
CA ALA A 215 -15.43 -2.56 -18.66
C ALA A 215 -15.40 -1.05 -18.99
N GLY A 216 -14.33 -0.52 -19.59
CA GLY A 216 -14.16 0.93 -19.76
C GLY A 216 -14.16 1.72 -18.44
N ALA A 217 -13.95 1.05 -17.31
CA ALA A 217 -14.15 1.61 -15.98
C ALA A 217 -13.03 2.56 -15.51
N LEU A 218 -11.85 2.51 -16.13
CA LEU A 218 -10.71 3.34 -15.76
C LEU A 218 -10.74 4.69 -16.49
N LYS A 219 -10.76 5.78 -15.74
CA LYS A 219 -10.91 7.16 -16.28
C LYS A 219 -9.57 7.80 -16.69
N GLY A 220 -8.44 7.12 -16.43
CA GLY A 220 -7.13 7.59 -16.88
C GLY A 220 -6.54 8.77 -16.09
N ALA A 221 -7.17 9.21 -15.00
CA ALA A 221 -6.67 10.31 -14.19
C ALA A 221 -5.30 9.98 -13.56
N ALA A 222 -4.43 10.97 -13.48
CA ALA A 222 -3.19 10.88 -12.72
C ALA A 222 -3.49 11.10 -11.24
N TRP A 223 -3.13 10.15 -10.40
CA TRP A 223 -3.37 10.22 -8.97
C TRP A 223 -2.51 11.27 -8.27
N HIS A 224 -3.10 11.91 -7.29
CA HIS A 224 -2.47 12.72 -6.24
C HIS A 224 -3.26 12.56 -4.94
N PRO A 225 -2.71 12.91 -3.75
CA PRO A 225 -3.47 12.92 -2.50
C PRO A 225 -4.74 13.76 -2.60
N GLY A 226 -5.81 13.27 -2.02
CA GLY A 226 -7.12 13.93 -2.06
C GLY A 226 -7.94 13.72 -3.34
N LEU A 227 -7.38 13.11 -4.40
CA LEU A 227 -8.17 12.78 -5.59
C LEU A 227 -9.22 11.71 -5.25
N PRO A 228 -10.53 11.98 -5.41
CA PRO A 228 -11.56 10.98 -5.16
C PRO A 228 -11.40 9.75 -6.06
N ARG A 229 -11.68 8.55 -5.50
CA ARG A 229 -11.62 7.30 -6.26
C ARG A 229 -12.49 7.35 -7.52
N GLU A 230 -13.62 7.97 -7.41
CA GLU A 230 -14.63 8.12 -8.48
C GLU A 230 -14.09 8.91 -9.69
N ASN A 231 -13.06 9.74 -9.49
CA ASN A 231 -12.37 10.42 -10.59
C ASN A 231 -11.35 9.52 -11.32
N MET A 232 -11.00 8.37 -10.74
CA MET A 232 -10.06 7.41 -11.32
C MET A 232 -10.75 6.17 -11.88
N LEU A 233 -11.81 5.71 -11.21
CA LEU A 233 -12.44 4.41 -11.45
C LEU A 233 -13.95 4.51 -11.27
N ASP A 234 -14.70 4.08 -12.27
CA ASP A 234 -16.08 3.66 -12.10
C ASP A 234 -16.07 2.25 -11.49
N VAL A 235 -16.26 2.20 -10.17
CA VAL A 235 -16.17 0.95 -9.44
C VAL A 235 -17.36 0.04 -9.74
N GLN A 236 -18.53 0.60 -10.03
CA GLN A 236 -19.73 -0.17 -10.35
C GLN A 236 -19.58 -0.85 -11.71
N ALA A 237 -19.14 -0.12 -12.73
CA ALA A 237 -18.86 -0.69 -14.04
C ALA A 237 -17.81 -1.82 -13.94
N CYS A 238 -16.73 -1.59 -13.17
CA CYS A 238 -15.69 -2.60 -12.95
C CYS A 238 -16.24 -3.83 -12.23
N ASP A 239 -17.08 -3.66 -11.20
CA ASP A 239 -17.60 -4.76 -10.38
C ASP A 239 -18.67 -5.58 -11.14
N SER A 240 -19.58 -4.90 -11.81
CA SER A 240 -20.61 -5.54 -12.65
C SER A 240 -19.99 -6.39 -13.77
N TRP A 241 -19.01 -5.82 -14.49
CA TRP A 241 -18.28 -6.57 -15.53
C TRP A 241 -17.66 -7.86 -15.00
N LYS A 242 -16.94 -7.78 -13.88
CA LYS A 242 -16.31 -8.96 -13.27
C LYS A 242 -17.32 -10.02 -12.86
N THR A 243 -18.42 -9.58 -12.26
CA THR A 243 -19.47 -10.50 -11.83
C THR A 243 -20.15 -11.18 -13.03
N GLU A 244 -20.39 -10.45 -14.12
CA GLU A 244 -21.02 -10.97 -15.31
C GLU A 244 -20.12 -11.95 -16.08
N HIS A 245 -18.82 -11.62 -16.24
CA HIS A 245 -17.93 -12.35 -17.15
C HIS A 245 -17.00 -13.35 -16.45
N TYR A 246 -16.75 -13.17 -15.13
CA TYR A 246 -15.74 -13.92 -14.39
C TYR A 246 -16.27 -14.51 -13.08
N PHE A 247 -17.59 -14.74 -12.99
CA PHE A 247 -18.22 -15.28 -11.76
C PHE A 247 -17.64 -16.63 -11.34
N GLN A 248 -17.26 -17.48 -12.30
CA GLN A 248 -16.63 -18.77 -12.07
C GLN A 248 -15.27 -18.66 -11.34
N TYR A 249 -14.61 -17.51 -11.45
CA TYR A 249 -13.35 -17.22 -10.77
C TYR A 249 -13.61 -16.37 -9.54
N HIS A 250 -13.45 -16.96 -8.35
CA HIS A 250 -13.60 -16.28 -7.07
C HIS A 250 -14.88 -15.42 -6.97
N LYS A 251 -16.01 -15.95 -7.45
CA LYS A 251 -17.34 -15.28 -7.46
C LYS A 251 -17.31 -13.88 -8.11
N GLY A 252 -16.54 -13.71 -9.18
CA GLY A 252 -16.43 -12.43 -9.89
C GLY A 252 -15.61 -11.34 -9.15
N HIS A 253 -14.87 -11.69 -8.11
CA HIS A 253 -14.06 -10.69 -7.39
C HIS A 253 -12.70 -10.42 -8.04
N VAL A 254 -12.31 -11.18 -9.06
CA VAL A 254 -11.01 -11.07 -9.75
C VAL A 254 -11.19 -10.73 -11.23
N CYS A 255 -10.27 -9.95 -11.78
CA CYS A 255 -10.09 -9.68 -13.21
C CYS A 255 -8.59 -9.60 -13.53
N GLY A 256 -7.88 -8.63 -12.93
CA GLY A 256 -6.42 -8.51 -13.01
C GLY A 256 -5.86 -7.90 -14.29
N ILE A 257 -6.62 -7.75 -15.38
CA ILE A 257 -6.14 -7.26 -16.70
C ILE A 257 -5.35 -5.95 -16.57
N CYS A 258 -5.91 -4.96 -15.90
CA CYS A 258 -5.28 -3.64 -15.74
C CYS A 258 -3.97 -3.68 -14.96
N SER A 259 -3.75 -4.69 -14.12
CA SER A 259 -2.49 -4.96 -13.43
C SER A 259 -1.53 -5.73 -14.32
N ALA A 260 -2.03 -6.74 -15.05
CA ALA A 260 -1.23 -7.61 -15.92
C ALA A 260 -0.52 -6.84 -17.05
N VAL A 261 -1.21 -5.90 -17.69
CA VAL A 261 -0.65 -5.09 -18.79
C VAL A 261 0.28 -3.96 -18.35
N CYS A 262 0.45 -3.76 -17.03
CA CYS A 262 1.24 -2.66 -16.51
C CYS A 262 2.74 -2.85 -16.79
N PRO A 263 3.42 -1.88 -17.44
CA PRO A 263 4.84 -2.01 -17.76
C PRO A 263 5.74 -2.17 -16.53
N TYR A 264 5.35 -1.64 -15.38
CA TYR A 264 6.11 -1.82 -14.14
C TYR A 264 6.05 -3.27 -13.64
N GLY A 265 4.92 -3.97 -13.80
CA GLY A 265 4.80 -5.40 -13.49
C GLY A 265 5.62 -6.25 -14.46
N LEU A 266 5.49 -5.98 -15.76
CA LEU A 266 6.24 -6.70 -16.80
C LEU A 266 7.76 -6.56 -16.67
N LYS A 267 8.26 -5.40 -16.21
CA LYS A 267 9.69 -5.23 -15.89
C LYS A 267 10.13 -6.08 -14.70
N GLY A 268 9.22 -6.32 -13.75
CA GLY A 268 9.49 -7.17 -12.61
C GLY A 268 9.86 -8.61 -12.98
N LEU A 269 9.38 -9.13 -14.13
CA LEU A 269 9.78 -10.46 -14.64
C LEU A 269 11.30 -10.61 -14.80
N GLN A 270 12.01 -9.52 -15.04
CA GLN A 270 13.47 -9.49 -15.26
C GLN A 270 14.25 -9.25 -13.96
N HIS A 271 13.56 -9.11 -12.81
CA HIS A 271 14.23 -8.77 -11.55
C HIS A 271 14.73 -10.03 -10.83
N PRO A 272 16.00 -10.10 -10.37
CA PRO A 272 16.61 -11.29 -9.76
C PRO A 272 15.83 -11.85 -8.56
N ILE A 273 15.17 -10.98 -7.79
CA ILE A 273 14.37 -11.37 -6.61
C ILE A 273 13.21 -12.32 -6.96
N ILE A 274 12.74 -12.28 -8.22
CA ILE A 274 11.62 -13.10 -8.69
C ILE A 274 12.13 -14.40 -9.32
N SER A 275 13.29 -14.35 -10.00
CA SER A 275 13.85 -15.52 -10.71
C SER A 275 14.38 -16.61 -9.79
N GLU A 276 14.79 -16.27 -8.57
CA GLU A 276 15.37 -17.22 -7.61
C GLU A 276 14.32 -17.95 -6.73
N ARG A 277 13.03 -17.58 -6.80
CA ARG A 277 11.97 -18.09 -5.93
C ARG A 277 10.86 -18.87 -6.63
N THR A 278 11.06 -19.28 -7.88
CA THR A 278 10.13 -20.17 -8.57
C THR A 278 10.64 -21.61 -8.38
N PRO A 279 10.11 -22.40 -7.41
CA PRO A 279 10.23 -23.85 -7.50
C PRO A 279 9.36 -24.28 -8.68
N LEU A 280 9.95 -25.06 -9.56
CA LEU A 280 9.27 -25.79 -10.63
C LEU A 280 8.17 -26.70 -10.04
#